data_55e81beb67f024d131830eea1d49b628
#
_entry.id   55e81beb67f024d131830eea1d49b628
#
_cell.length_a   1.000
_cell.length_b   1.000
_cell.length_c   1.000
_cell.angle_alpha   90.00
_cell.angle_beta   90.00
_cell.angle_gamma   90.00
#
_symmetry.space_group_name_H-M   'P 1'
#
loop_
_entity.id
_entity.type
_entity.pdbx_description
1 polymer ?
#
loop_
_entity_poly.entity_id
_entity_poly.type
_entity_poly.pdbx_seq_one_letter_code
_entity_poly.pdbx_strand_id
1 'polypeptide(L)'
;MIGVICGKHDEEIAKELFELFKTPWELYQEGRDYDVILCTDMNQNITEVDAKLIVIYSSEKTQFDSANQIKIEPGVKRAMLEYKKITFPVYGNVSTFREKENPLIMTRESNEVAGIEINSGNKKIIRIGFDLFYEVSFLLSKGQPEENAHIPTVEIHISMLRNWILATGIPIVEIPAVPAGYHFTICLTHDVDFIKISQHKFDHTLMGFIYRALISSLRGFLSGRFPLRKLLKNYKAVLSLPLIYLGFI
;
A
#
# COMPACT_ATOMS: atom_id res chain seq x y z
N MET A 1 20.23 4.62 -6.72
CA MET A 1 19.38 3.48 -7.14
C MET A 1 19.13 2.56 -5.95
N ILE A 2 17.91 2.01 -5.82
CA ILE A 2 17.57 1.00 -4.79
C ILE A 2 17.63 -0.38 -5.43
N GLY A 3 18.43 -1.29 -4.87
CA GLY A 3 18.44 -2.71 -5.21
C GLY A 3 17.59 -3.51 -4.20
N VAL A 4 16.74 -4.41 -4.67
CA VAL A 4 15.89 -5.27 -3.83
C VAL A 4 16.35 -6.71 -3.94
N ILE A 5 16.64 -7.32 -2.79
CA ILE A 5 16.96 -8.74 -2.63
C ILE A 5 15.79 -9.41 -1.92
N CYS A 6 15.05 -10.24 -2.64
CA CYS A 6 13.89 -10.94 -2.09
C CYS A 6 13.72 -12.31 -2.71
N GLY A 7 12.90 -13.13 -2.09
CA GLY A 7 12.47 -14.41 -2.67
C GLY A 7 11.62 -14.21 -3.93
N LYS A 8 11.67 -15.17 -4.85
CA LYS A 8 10.92 -15.08 -6.12
C LYS A 8 9.41 -14.86 -5.94
N HIS A 9 8.84 -15.37 -4.85
CA HIS A 9 7.43 -15.21 -4.52
C HIS A 9 7.06 -13.78 -4.06
N ASP A 10 8.04 -12.96 -3.67
CA ASP A 10 7.85 -11.60 -3.18
C ASP A 10 8.08 -10.54 -4.27
N GLU A 11 8.56 -10.92 -5.46
CA GLU A 11 8.87 -9.97 -6.53
C GLU A 11 7.66 -9.11 -6.94
N GLU A 12 6.46 -9.70 -7.02
CA GLU A 12 5.24 -8.96 -7.36
C GLU A 12 4.85 -7.98 -6.24
N ILE A 13 5.03 -8.38 -4.98
CA ILE A 13 4.76 -7.50 -3.84
C ILE A 13 5.77 -6.35 -3.77
N ALA A 14 7.02 -6.61 -4.14
CA ALA A 14 8.04 -5.57 -4.26
C ALA A 14 7.62 -4.54 -5.33
N LYS A 15 7.12 -4.97 -6.50
CA LYS A 15 6.59 -4.07 -7.53
C LYS A 15 5.46 -3.21 -7.00
N GLU A 16 4.45 -3.80 -6.35
CA GLU A 16 3.33 -3.06 -5.74
C GLU A 16 3.81 -2.01 -4.73
N LEU A 17 4.74 -2.38 -3.83
CA LEU A 17 5.31 -1.44 -2.86
C LEU A 17 5.98 -0.25 -3.56
N PHE A 18 6.79 -0.49 -4.57
CA PHE A 18 7.53 0.57 -5.26
C PHE A 18 6.68 1.38 -6.23
N GLU A 19 5.57 0.82 -6.74
CA GLU A 19 4.54 1.60 -7.43
C GLU A 19 3.86 2.61 -6.51
N LEU A 20 3.70 2.29 -5.22
CA LEU A 20 3.20 3.22 -4.21
C LEU A 20 4.28 4.21 -3.75
N PHE A 21 5.50 3.74 -3.55
CA PHE A 21 6.63 4.60 -3.16
C PHE A 21 7.09 5.53 -4.29
N LYS A 22 6.91 5.13 -5.56
CA LYS A 22 7.20 5.93 -6.77
C LYS A 22 8.63 6.43 -6.86
N THR A 23 9.58 5.61 -6.44
CA THR A 23 11.02 5.87 -6.54
C THR A 23 11.70 4.80 -7.40
N PRO A 24 12.77 5.13 -8.14
CA PRO A 24 13.49 4.16 -8.98
C PRO A 24 14.09 3.01 -8.16
N TRP A 25 13.81 1.79 -8.58
CA TRP A 25 14.31 0.55 -7.99
C TRP A 25 14.46 -0.54 -9.05
N GLU A 26 15.20 -1.59 -8.72
CA GLU A 26 15.26 -2.84 -9.50
C GLU A 26 15.56 -4.03 -8.59
N LEU A 27 15.33 -5.24 -9.07
CA LEU A 27 15.85 -6.44 -8.41
C LEU A 27 17.38 -6.41 -8.47
N TYR A 28 17.99 -6.74 -7.33
CA TYR A 28 19.45 -6.73 -7.20
C TYR A 28 20.13 -7.57 -8.28
N GLN A 29 21.16 -7.03 -8.90
CA GLN A 29 22.01 -7.70 -9.89
C GLN A 29 23.45 -7.61 -9.43
N GLU A 30 24.12 -8.76 -9.35
CA GLU A 30 25.52 -8.82 -9.00
C GLU A 30 26.38 -8.01 -9.99
N GLY A 31 27.32 -7.24 -9.47
CA GLY A 31 28.20 -6.39 -10.28
C GLY A 31 27.62 -5.02 -10.64
N ARG A 32 26.42 -4.67 -10.16
CA ARG A 32 25.88 -3.31 -10.24
C ARG A 32 26.04 -2.55 -8.94
N ASP A 33 26.22 -1.24 -9.05
CA ASP A 33 26.33 -0.34 -7.89
C ASP A 33 24.96 0.12 -7.41
N TYR A 34 24.72 0.01 -6.11
CA TYR A 34 23.52 0.48 -5.46
C TYR A 34 23.85 1.40 -4.29
N ASP A 35 23.09 2.50 -4.15
CA ASP A 35 23.19 3.34 -2.96
C ASP A 35 22.48 2.71 -1.77
N VAL A 36 21.36 2.00 -2.03
CA VAL A 36 20.49 1.39 -1.05
C VAL A 36 20.20 -0.05 -1.42
N ILE A 37 20.30 -0.96 -0.46
CA ILE A 37 19.81 -2.34 -0.58
C ILE A 37 18.66 -2.56 0.41
N LEU A 38 17.54 -3.06 -0.11
CA LEU A 38 16.45 -3.61 0.67
C LEU A 38 16.50 -5.14 0.57
N CYS A 39 16.67 -5.82 1.70
CA CYS A 39 16.81 -7.27 1.75
C CYS A 39 15.71 -7.89 2.63
N THR A 40 14.96 -8.84 2.08
CA THR A 40 14.00 -9.69 2.81
C THR A 40 14.39 -11.18 2.75
N ASP A 41 15.41 -11.54 1.96
CA ASP A 41 15.91 -12.93 1.90
C ASP A 41 16.84 -13.23 3.08
N MET A 42 16.44 -14.18 3.93
CA MET A 42 17.19 -14.58 5.12
C MET A 42 18.50 -15.30 4.81
N ASN A 43 18.58 -15.95 3.64
CA ASN A 43 19.71 -16.77 3.24
C ASN A 43 20.79 -16.02 2.47
N GLN A 44 20.53 -14.77 2.12
CA GLN A 44 21.48 -13.96 1.35
C GLN A 44 22.64 -13.47 2.23
N ASN A 45 23.85 -13.69 1.77
CA ASN A 45 25.03 -13.09 2.37
C ASN A 45 25.16 -11.62 1.94
N ILE A 46 24.63 -10.71 2.76
CA ILE A 46 24.63 -9.27 2.48
C ILE A 46 25.90 -8.56 2.98
N THR A 47 26.83 -9.27 3.65
CA THR A 47 28.05 -8.65 4.19
C THR A 47 28.99 -8.18 3.07
N GLU A 48 28.93 -8.81 1.90
CA GLU A 48 29.75 -8.47 0.73
C GLU A 48 29.12 -7.42 -0.18
N VAL A 49 27.84 -7.11 0.02
CA VAL A 49 27.15 -6.11 -0.82
C VAL A 49 27.64 -4.70 -0.47
N ASP A 50 28.09 -3.96 -1.48
CA ASP A 50 28.52 -2.58 -1.31
C ASP A 50 27.35 -1.62 -1.53
N ALA A 51 26.92 -0.95 -0.44
CA ALA A 51 25.86 0.05 -0.46
C ALA A 51 26.03 0.98 0.76
N LYS A 52 25.62 2.23 0.63
CA LYS A 52 25.65 3.20 1.75
C LYS A 52 24.63 2.85 2.83
N LEU A 53 23.47 2.34 2.40
CA LEU A 53 22.39 1.90 3.28
C LEU A 53 21.96 0.49 2.93
N ILE A 54 21.91 -0.39 3.91
CA ILE A 54 21.34 -1.73 3.81
C ILE A 54 20.19 -1.84 4.82
N VAL A 55 18.99 -2.17 4.36
CA VAL A 55 17.82 -2.38 5.22
C VAL A 55 17.41 -3.83 5.13
N ILE A 56 17.46 -4.53 6.26
CA ILE A 56 17.18 -5.96 6.36
C ILE A 56 15.84 -6.13 7.10
N TYR A 57 14.87 -6.74 6.45
CA TYR A 57 13.59 -7.08 7.04
C TYR A 57 13.45 -8.60 7.17
N SER A 58 13.30 -9.08 8.38
CA SER A 58 12.97 -10.47 8.65
C SER A 58 12.48 -10.66 10.07
N SER A 59 11.43 -11.43 10.25
CA SER A 59 10.96 -11.91 11.55
C SER A 59 11.74 -13.12 12.07
N GLU A 60 12.71 -13.62 11.29
CA GLU A 60 13.53 -14.76 11.63
C GLU A 60 15.01 -14.38 11.68
N LYS A 61 15.82 -15.28 12.24
CA LYS A 61 17.27 -15.07 12.32
C LYS A 61 17.90 -15.21 10.93
N THR A 62 18.61 -14.16 10.50
CA THR A 62 19.30 -14.13 9.21
C THR A 62 20.75 -14.58 9.29
N GLN A 63 21.41 -14.81 8.14
CA GLN A 63 22.85 -15.04 8.09
C GLN A 63 23.62 -13.84 8.63
N PHE A 64 23.14 -12.62 8.34
CA PHE A 64 23.72 -11.38 8.88
C PHE A 64 23.72 -11.37 10.41
N ASP A 65 22.60 -11.76 11.05
CA ASP A 65 22.50 -11.82 12.50
C ASP A 65 23.50 -12.80 13.10
N SER A 66 23.68 -13.94 12.43
CA SER A 66 24.62 -14.99 12.88
C SER A 66 26.07 -14.51 12.77
N ALA A 67 26.44 -13.86 11.68
CA ALA A 67 27.77 -13.33 11.43
C ALA A 67 28.13 -12.18 12.41
N ASN A 68 27.15 -11.36 12.80
CA ASN A 68 27.35 -10.22 13.70
C ASN A 68 26.96 -10.51 15.16
N GLN A 69 26.68 -11.76 15.50
CA GLN A 69 26.32 -12.21 16.87
C GLN A 69 25.08 -11.48 17.46
N ILE A 70 24.17 -11.01 16.61
CA ILE A 70 22.94 -10.35 17.02
C ILE A 70 22.00 -11.38 17.65
N LYS A 71 21.55 -11.10 18.86
CA LYS A 71 20.65 -11.98 19.61
C LYS A 71 19.20 -11.57 19.36
N ILE A 72 18.48 -12.48 18.72
CA ILE A 72 17.05 -12.33 18.41
C ILE A 72 16.24 -13.13 19.42
N GLU A 73 15.20 -12.52 19.95
CA GLU A 73 14.17 -13.21 20.71
C GLU A 73 12.98 -13.51 19.78
N PRO A 74 12.41 -14.71 19.85
CA PRO A 74 11.21 -15.03 19.08
C PRO A 74 10.09 -14.10 19.50
N GLY A 75 9.49 -13.45 18.52
CA GLY A 75 8.55 -12.40 18.76
C GLY A 75 7.10 -12.87 18.89
N VAL A 76 6.23 -11.90 19.10
CA VAL A 76 4.78 -12.06 19.14
C VAL A 76 4.19 -11.91 17.74
N LYS A 77 3.11 -12.62 17.49
CA LYS A 77 2.31 -12.42 16.29
C LYS A 77 1.36 -11.25 16.53
N ARG A 78 1.39 -10.27 15.62
CA ARG A 78 0.65 -9.01 15.70
C ARG A 78 1.10 -8.14 16.87
N ALA A 79 1.78 -7.07 16.55
CA ALA A 79 2.28 -6.12 17.54
C ALA A 79 1.99 -4.67 17.11
N MET A 80 1.78 -3.81 18.09
CA MET A 80 1.82 -2.36 17.87
C MET A 80 3.25 -1.90 18.05
N LEU A 81 3.81 -1.30 17.02
CA LEU A 81 5.17 -0.78 17.01
C LEU A 81 5.16 0.75 17.05
N GLU A 82 6.26 1.32 17.53
CA GLU A 82 6.47 2.76 17.57
C GLU A 82 7.77 3.13 16.86
N TYR A 83 7.67 4.08 15.92
CA TYR A 83 8.79 4.73 15.25
C TYR A 83 8.65 6.24 15.35
N LYS A 84 9.62 6.94 15.98
CA LYS A 84 9.60 8.42 16.15
C LYS A 84 8.25 8.96 16.64
N LYS A 85 7.65 8.32 17.66
CA LYS A 85 6.33 8.65 18.24
C LYS A 85 5.12 8.35 17.33
N ILE A 86 5.33 7.75 16.17
CA ILE A 86 4.25 7.25 15.32
C ILE A 86 4.02 5.78 15.66
N THR A 87 2.80 5.45 16.06
CA THR A 87 2.40 4.07 16.38
C THR A 87 1.73 3.45 15.17
N PHE A 88 2.10 2.20 14.84
CA PHE A 88 1.53 1.47 13.72
C PHE A 88 1.45 -0.04 14.02
N PRO A 89 0.45 -0.73 13.46
CA PRO A 89 0.32 -2.18 13.62
C PRO A 89 1.23 -2.93 12.65
N VAL A 90 1.72 -4.09 13.09
CA VAL A 90 2.33 -5.13 12.27
C VAL A 90 1.52 -6.41 12.45
N TYR A 91 1.11 -7.05 11.36
CA TYR A 91 0.16 -8.16 11.34
C TYR A 91 0.82 -9.54 11.27
N GLY A 92 2.08 -9.60 10.85
CA GLY A 92 2.91 -10.79 10.85
C GLY A 92 3.60 -11.04 12.19
N ASN A 93 4.65 -11.84 12.13
CA ASN A 93 5.52 -12.08 13.26
C ASN A 93 6.49 -10.91 13.45
N VAL A 94 6.71 -10.52 14.70
CA VAL A 94 7.68 -9.50 15.09
C VAL A 94 8.69 -10.10 16.04
N SER A 95 9.94 -10.14 15.67
CA SER A 95 11.05 -10.52 16.54
C SER A 95 11.67 -9.28 17.17
N THR A 96 12.22 -9.45 18.37
CA THR A 96 12.87 -8.37 19.11
C THR A 96 14.36 -8.68 19.30
N PHE A 97 15.14 -7.64 19.56
CA PHE A 97 16.57 -7.70 19.70
C PHE A 97 16.97 -7.44 21.15
N ARG A 98 17.94 -8.21 21.66
CA ARG A 98 18.51 -7.98 23.00
C ARG A 98 19.39 -6.73 23.04
N GLU A 99 20.00 -6.37 21.93
CA GLU A 99 20.79 -5.19 21.76
C GLU A 99 19.89 -3.96 21.90
N LYS A 100 20.24 -3.08 22.86
CA LYS A 100 19.51 -1.83 23.11
C LYS A 100 20.23 -0.60 22.55
N GLU A 101 21.34 -0.81 21.86
CA GLU A 101 22.08 0.28 21.23
C GLU A 101 21.37 0.74 19.96
N ASN A 102 21.21 2.05 19.82
CA ASN A 102 20.57 2.69 18.67
C ASN A 102 19.19 2.08 18.26
N PRO A 103 18.23 2.01 19.18
CA PRO A 103 16.92 1.48 18.86
C PRO A 103 16.19 2.41 17.89
N LEU A 104 15.63 1.86 16.81
CA LEU A 104 14.86 2.60 15.81
C LEU A 104 13.36 2.38 15.97
N ILE A 105 12.97 1.15 16.27
CA ILE A 105 11.57 0.74 16.41
C ILE A 105 11.43 -0.04 17.72
N MET A 106 10.38 0.29 18.46
CA MET A 106 10.05 -0.34 19.73
C MET A 106 8.67 -1.00 19.67
N THR A 107 8.47 -2.08 20.42
CA THR A 107 7.13 -2.58 20.70
C THR A 107 6.46 -1.67 21.74
N ARG A 108 5.20 -1.30 21.50
CA ARG A 108 4.49 -0.39 22.39
C ARG A 108 4.14 -1.01 23.75
N GLU A 109 3.83 -2.30 23.76
CA GLU A 109 3.35 -2.99 24.97
C GLU A 109 4.50 -3.39 25.91
N SER A 110 5.55 -4.03 25.35
CA SER A 110 6.67 -4.56 26.12
C SER A 110 7.89 -3.65 26.14
N ASN A 111 7.91 -2.60 25.34
CA ASN A 111 9.04 -1.68 25.20
C ASN A 111 10.34 -2.42 24.80
N GLU A 112 10.21 -3.45 23.99
CA GLU A 112 11.31 -4.21 23.44
C GLU A 112 11.73 -3.64 22.08
N VAL A 113 13.00 -3.84 21.70
CA VAL A 113 13.55 -3.31 20.46
C VAL A 113 13.18 -4.22 19.30
N ALA A 114 12.38 -3.71 18.34
CA ALA A 114 11.99 -4.42 17.11
C ALA A 114 12.74 -3.92 15.86
N GLY A 115 13.59 -2.93 15.98
CA GLY A 115 14.45 -2.42 14.93
C GLY A 115 15.67 -1.71 15.48
N ILE A 116 16.85 -1.99 14.90
CA ILE A 116 18.14 -1.43 15.33
C ILE A 116 18.89 -0.82 14.14
N GLU A 117 19.73 0.17 14.44
CA GLU A 117 20.70 0.76 13.51
C GLU A 117 22.11 0.32 13.90
N ILE A 118 22.87 -0.16 12.93
CA ILE A 118 24.25 -0.62 13.07
C ILE A 118 25.11 0.18 12.10
N ASN A 119 26.15 0.83 12.61
CA ASN A 119 27.10 1.55 11.78
C ASN A 119 28.35 0.69 11.58
N SER A 120 28.70 0.39 10.34
CA SER A 120 29.87 -0.40 9.97
C SER A 120 30.74 0.38 8.96
N GLY A 121 31.73 1.11 9.46
CA GLY A 121 32.53 2.01 8.63
C GLY A 121 31.67 3.09 7.97
N ASN A 122 31.67 3.12 6.63
CA ASN A 122 30.84 4.06 5.85
C ASN A 122 29.45 3.52 5.51
N LYS A 123 29.11 2.32 5.97
CA LYS A 123 27.82 1.68 5.70
C LYS A 123 26.92 1.82 6.91
N LYS A 124 25.66 2.17 6.66
CA LYS A 124 24.57 2.11 7.64
C LYS A 124 23.72 0.89 7.37
N ILE A 125 23.52 0.07 8.39
CA ILE A 125 22.71 -1.14 8.30
C ILE A 125 21.53 -0.98 9.27
N ILE A 126 20.30 -1.18 8.76
CA ILE A 126 19.09 -1.16 9.56
C ILE A 126 18.53 -2.58 9.56
N ARG A 127 18.37 -3.15 10.74
CA ARG A 127 17.82 -4.50 10.92
C ARG A 127 16.46 -4.41 11.61
N ILE A 128 15.42 -4.86 10.90
CA ILE A 128 14.02 -4.81 11.32
C ILE A 128 13.52 -6.22 11.62
N GLY A 129 12.80 -6.38 12.72
CA GLY A 129 12.34 -7.65 13.26
C GLY A 129 11.04 -8.18 12.66
N PHE A 130 10.56 -7.67 11.53
CA PHE A 130 9.39 -8.18 10.80
C PHE A 130 9.65 -8.24 9.29
N ASP A 131 8.77 -8.94 8.57
CA ASP A 131 8.85 -9.09 7.11
C ASP A 131 8.01 -7.99 6.44
N LEU A 132 8.66 -7.12 5.68
CA LEU A 132 8.02 -6.00 4.99
C LEU A 132 7.05 -6.48 3.90
N PHE A 133 7.45 -7.47 3.09
CA PHE A 133 6.61 -7.92 1.97
C PHE A 133 5.41 -8.73 2.44
N TYR A 134 5.53 -9.47 3.53
CA TYR A 134 4.37 -10.04 4.19
C TYR A 134 3.38 -8.95 4.64
N GLU A 135 3.86 -7.87 5.29
CA GLU A 135 3.01 -6.77 5.74
C GLU A 135 2.32 -6.06 4.58
N VAL A 136 3.07 -5.71 3.53
CA VAL A 136 2.51 -5.07 2.33
C VAL A 136 1.47 -5.98 1.66
N SER A 137 1.76 -7.26 1.49
CA SER A 137 0.84 -8.24 0.94
C SER A 137 -0.45 -8.35 1.77
N PHE A 138 -0.32 -8.42 3.10
CA PHE A 138 -1.48 -8.45 4.00
C PHE A 138 -2.32 -7.18 3.87
N LEU A 139 -1.70 -6.01 3.93
CA LEU A 139 -2.40 -4.72 3.87
C LEU A 139 -3.13 -4.49 2.54
N LEU A 140 -2.53 -4.91 1.41
CA LEU A 140 -3.13 -4.72 0.08
C LEU A 140 -4.17 -5.79 -0.26
N SER A 141 -4.05 -7.02 0.27
CA SER A 141 -4.95 -8.13 -0.08
C SER A 141 -6.07 -8.38 0.93
N LYS A 142 -5.77 -8.32 2.22
CA LYS A 142 -6.72 -8.56 3.32
C LYS A 142 -7.30 -7.27 3.87
N GLY A 143 -6.51 -6.20 3.82
CA GLY A 143 -6.79 -4.97 4.54
C GLY A 143 -6.54 -5.11 6.04
N GLN A 144 -6.41 -3.99 6.72
CA GLN A 144 -6.29 -3.97 8.17
C GLN A 144 -7.67 -3.99 8.85
N PRO A 145 -7.75 -4.47 10.11
CA PRO A 145 -8.97 -4.46 10.90
C PRO A 145 -9.56 -3.05 11.05
N GLU A 146 -10.87 -2.98 11.28
CA GLU A 146 -11.62 -1.73 11.37
C GLU A 146 -11.07 -0.77 12.45
N GLU A 147 -10.65 -1.32 13.59
CA GLU A 147 -10.04 -0.54 14.68
C GLU A 147 -8.76 0.20 14.28
N ASN A 148 -8.05 -0.29 13.28
CA ASN A 148 -6.82 0.30 12.75
C ASN A 148 -7.04 1.06 11.42
N ALA A 149 -8.25 1.13 10.89
CA ALA A 149 -8.55 1.71 9.58
C ALA A 149 -8.11 3.18 9.44
N HIS A 150 -7.97 3.89 10.55
CA HIS A 150 -7.50 5.27 10.61
C HIS A 150 -5.97 5.42 10.52
N ILE A 151 -5.20 4.31 10.59
CA ILE A 151 -3.73 4.33 10.55
C ILE A 151 -3.28 4.07 9.11
N PRO A 152 -2.56 4.99 8.46
CA PRO A 152 -2.06 4.79 7.09
C PRO A 152 -0.80 3.90 7.11
N THR A 153 -0.95 2.61 7.41
CA THR A 153 0.17 1.71 7.73
C THR A 153 1.14 1.54 6.56
N VAL A 154 0.65 1.40 5.33
CA VAL A 154 1.53 1.31 4.14
C VAL A 154 2.36 2.58 3.97
N GLU A 155 1.74 3.75 4.12
CA GLU A 155 2.43 5.04 4.05
C GLU A 155 3.47 5.22 5.15
N ILE A 156 3.23 4.63 6.34
CA ILE A 156 4.22 4.65 7.44
C ILE A 156 5.44 3.81 7.05
N HIS A 157 5.27 2.61 6.48
CA HIS A 157 6.38 1.80 5.99
C HIS A 157 7.20 2.53 4.91
N ILE A 158 6.54 3.14 3.93
CA ILE A 158 7.19 3.96 2.90
C ILE A 158 7.93 5.15 3.52
N SER A 159 7.31 5.84 4.47
CA SER A 159 7.90 6.99 5.15
C SER A 159 9.12 6.62 6.00
N MET A 160 9.13 5.45 6.63
CA MET A 160 10.31 4.92 7.33
C MET A 160 11.47 4.71 6.36
N LEU A 161 11.25 4.00 5.25
CA LEU A 161 12.27 3.80 4.21
C LEU A 161 12.80 5.13 3.67
N ARG A 162 11.92 6.05 3.31
CA ARG A 162 12.28 7.40 2.84
C ARG A 162 13.15 8.13 3.85
N ASN A 163 12.76 8.12 5.12
CA ASN A 163 13.50 8.79 6.19
C ASN A 163 14.91 8.21 6.39
N TRP A 164 15.05 6.89 6.32
CA TRP A 164 16.35 6.24 6.47
C TRP A 164 17.28 6.54 5.30
N ILE A 165 16.76 6.51 4.06
CA ILE A 165 17.52 6.86 2.87
C ILE A 165 18.00 8.31 2.95
N LEU A 166 17.11 9.25 3.24
CA LEU A 166 17.46 10.67 3.36
C LEU A 166 18.45 10.94 4.49
N ALA A 167 18.35 10.20 5.61
CA ALA A 167 19.27 10.33 6.75
C ALA A 167 20.73 9.91 6.42
N THR A 168 20.95 9.17 5.33
CA THR A 168 22.29 8.82 4.82
C THR A 168 22.85 9.83 3.81
N GLY A 169 22.09 10.90 3.52
CA GLY A 169 22.47 11.88 2.52
C GLY A 169 22.28 11.42 1.06
N ILE A 170 21.61 10.28 0.84
CA ILE A 170 21.28 9.78 -0.49
C ILE A 170 20.07 10.57 -1.01
N PRO A 171 20.17 11.23 -2.18
CA PRO A 171 19.02 11.91 -2.77
C PRO A 171 17.99 10.89 -3.27
N ILE A 172 16.72 11.18 -3.04
CA ILE A 172 15.60 10.38 -3.58
C ILE A 172 14.98 11.15 -4.74
N VAL A 173 14.74 10.42 -5.84
CA VAL A 173 13.85 10.86 -6.91
C VAL A 173 12.52 10.17 -6.69
N GLU A 174 11.46 10.94 -6.50
CA GLU A 174 10.13 10.42 -6.20
C GLU A 174 9.09 11.19 -7.04
N ILE A 175 8.10 10.48 -7.58
CA ILE A 175 6.97 11.13 -8.24
C ILE A 175 6.06 11.69 -7.14
N PRO A 176 5.85 13.00 -7.05
CA PRO A 176 5.03 13.58 -5.99
C PRO A 176 3.56 13.19 -6.14
N ALA A 177 2.86 13.02 -5.03
CA ALA A 177 1.43 12.72 -5.00
C ALA A 177 0.57 13.86 -5.57
N VAL A 178 1.11 15.09 -5.56
CA VAL A 178 0.42 16.31 -6.03
C VAL A 178 1.32 16.98 -7.06
N PRO A 179 0.80 17.40 -8.24
CA PRO A 179 1.58 18.13 -9.23
C PRO A 179 2.15 19.43 -8.66
N ALA A 180 3.29 19.87 -9.19
CA ALA A 180 3.94 21.11 -8.75
C ALA A 180 2.99 22.31 -8.88
N GLY A 181 2.93 23.14 -7.84
CA GLY A 181 2.06 24.33 -7.78
C GLY A 181 0.63 24.08 -7.29
N TYR A 182 0.26 22.83 -6.98
CA TYR A 182 -1.04 22.50 -6.41
C TYR A 182 -0.88 22.01 -4.95
N HIS A 183 -1.90 22.22 -4.13
CA HIS A 183 -1.90 21.80 -2.73
C HIS A 183 -2.51 20.42 -2.51
N PHE A 184 -3.36 19.96 -3.43
CA PHE A 184 -4.03 18.66 -3.36
C PHE A 184 -4.46 18.20 -4.76
N THR A 185 -4.74 16.90 -4.89
CA THR A 185 -5.32 16.28 -6.07
C THR A 185 -6.62 15.59 -5.67
N ILE A 186 -7.68 15.78 -6.47
CA ILE A 186 -8.96 15.07 -6.31
C ILE A 186 -9.11 14.10 -7.48
N CYS A 187 -9.34 12.84 -7.17
CA CYS A 187 -9.75 11.83 -8.13
C CYS A 187 -11.26 11.57 -7.98
N LEU A 188 -12.04 11.92 -9.00
CA LEU A 188 -13.47 11.61 -9.05
C LEU A 188 -13.64 10.29 -9.79
N THR A 189 -14.03 9.25 -9.05
CA THR A 189 -14.32 7.94 -9.60
C THR A 189 -15.82 7.69 -9.62
N HIS A 190 -16.31 7.02 -10.66
CA HIS A 190 -17.68 6.55 -10.77
C HIS A 190 -17.66 5.03 -10.91
N ASP A 191 -18.30 4.37 -9.99
CA ASP A 191 -18.54 2.95 -10.10
C ASP A 191 -19.72 2.69 -11.02
N VAL A 192 -19.54 1.79 -11.99
CA VAL A 192 -20.58 1.40 -12.96
C VAL A 192 -20.86 -0.08 -12.80
N ASP A 193 -21.77 -0.40 -11.88
CA ASP A 193 -22.14 -1.78 -11.59
C ASP A 193 -22.69 -2.52 -12.81
N PHE A 194 -23.46 -1.80 -13.65
CA PHE A 194 -24.09 -2.37 -14.84
C PHE A 194 -24.00 -1.44 -16.05
N ILE A 195 -23.40 -1.94 -17.12
CA ILE A 195 -23.20 -1.17 -18.37
C ILE A 195 -24.52 -1.07 -19.16
N LYS A 196 -25.41 -2.06 -19.05
CA LYS A 196 -26.65 -2.15 -19.83
C LYS A 196 -27.87 -2.34 -18.94
N ILE A 197 -28.91 -1.57 -19.21
CA ILE A 197 -30.21 -1.73 -18.51
C ILE A 197 -30.82 -3.14 -18.75
N SER A 198 -30.50 -3.80 -19.84
CA SER A 198 -30.94 -5.17 -20.15
C SER A 198 -30.39 -6.25 -19.22
N GLN A 199 -29.36 -5.93 -18.41
CA GLN A 199 -28.84 -6.83 -17.36
C GLN A 199 -29.78 -6.90 -16.15
N HIS A 200 -30.69 -5.92 -16.00
CA HIS A 200 -31.67 -5.85 -14.94
C HIS A 200 -33.00 -6.48 -15.37
N LYS A 201 -33.25 -7.72 -14.93
CA LYS A 201 -34.51 -8.45 -15.26
C LYS A 201 -35.52 -8.26 -14.13
N PHE A 202 -36.41 -7.26 -14.27
CA PHE A 202 -37.53 -6.96 -13.32
C PHE A 202 -37.08 -6.76 -11.87
N ASP A 203 -35.87 -6.29 -11.66
CA ASP A 203 -35.32 -5.97 -10.35
C ASP A 203 -35.66 -4.53 -9.89
N HIS A 204 -35.24 -4.19 -8.67
CA HIS A 204 -35.43 -2.86 -8.10
C HIS A 204 -34.84 -1.73 -8.94
N THR A 205 -33.75 -1.99 -9.65
CA THR A 205 -33.07 -1.00 -10.50
C THR A 205 -33.91 -0.66 -11.72
N LEU A 206 -34.44 -1.65 -12.42
CA LEU A 206 -35.35 -1.45 -13.56
C LEU A 206 -36.64 -0.75 -13.12
N MET A 207 -37.24 -1.20 -12.01
CA MET A 207 -38.48 -0.58 -11.48
C MET A 207 -38.22 0.86 -11.04
N GLY A 208 -37.09 1.13 -10.38
CA GLY A 208 -36.67 2.47 -10.01
C GLY A 208 -36.41 3.37 -11.22
N PHE A 209 -35.84 2.83 -12.29
CA PHE A 209 -35.67 3.56 -13.54
C PHE A 209 -37.02 3.94 -14.15
N ILE A 210 -37.94 2.98 -14.32
CA ILE A 210 -39.28 3.22 -14.87
C ILE A 210 -40.06 4.26 -14.02
N TYR A 211 -40.04 4.12 -12.70
CA TYR A 211 -40.66 5.09 -11.81
C TYR A 211 -40.10 6.51 -11.98
N ARG A 212 -38.78 6.65 -12.01
CA ARG A 212 -38.13 7.95 -12.19
C ARG A 212 -38.39 8.54 -13.58
N ALA A 213 -38.36 7.71 -14.61
CA ALA A 213 -38.56 8.18 -15.98
C ALA A 213 -40.02 8.57 -16.25
N LEU A 214 -41.00 7.90 -15.68
CA LEU A 214 -42.40 8.21 -15.87
C LEU A 214 -42.93 9.20 -14.79
N ILE A 215 -42.96 8.75 -13.55
CA ILE A 215 -43.66 9.47 -12.47
C ILE A 215 -42.89 10.70 -12.01
N SER A 216 -41.58 10.52 -11.70
CA SER A 216 -40.77 11.65 -11.20
C SER A 216 -40.57 12.70 -12.27
N SER A 217 -40.43 12.30 -13.56
CA SER A 217 -40.30 13.24 -14.67
C SER A 217 -41.56 14.03 -14.92
N LEU A 218 -42.75 13.39 -14.83
CA LEU A 218 -44.04 14.07 -14.95
C LEU A 218 -44.20 15.09 -13.82
N ARG A 219 -43.95 14.70 -12.56
CA ARG A 219 -44.02 15.61 -11.42
C ARG A 219 -43.02 16.79 -11.59
N GLY A 220 -41.81 16.53 -12.07
CA GLY A 220 -40.82 17.57 -12.35
C GLY A 220 -41.23 18.54 -13.44
N PHE A 221 -41.95 18.07 -14.48
CA PHE A 221 -42.49 18.90 -15.54
C PHE A 221 -43.68 19.75 -15.00
N LEU A 222 -44.63 19.16 -14.31
CA LEU A 222 -45.78 19.85 -13.73
C LEU A 222 -45.37 20.92 -12.69
N SER A 223 -44.25 20.68 -11.98
CA SER A 223 -43.71 21.65 -11.02
C SER A 223 -42.74 22.70 -11.66
N GLY A 224 -42.64 22.73 -12.99
CA GLY A 224 -41.78 23.67 -13.70
C GLY A 224 -40.28 23.41 -13.57
N ARG A 225 -39.86 22.30 -12.92
CA ARG A 225 -38.42 21.97 -12.73
C ARG A 225 -37.77 21.42 -13.98
N PHE A 226 -38.53 20.82 -14.90
CA PHE A 226 -38.02 20.20 -16.13
C PHE A 226 -38.76 20.72 -17.37
N PRO A 227 -38.04 20.97 -18.47
CA PRO A 227 -38.64 21.32 -19.76
C PRO A 227 -39.35 20.08 -20.37
N LEU A 228 -40.37 20.30 -21.20
CA LEU A 228 -41.12 19.26 -21.91
C LEU A 228 -40.20 18.32 -22.71
N ARG A 229 -39.11 18.83 -23.30
CA ARG A 229 -38.13 18.04 -24.03
C ARG A 229 -37.51 16.93 -23.16
N LYS A 230 -37.25 17.21 -21.89
CA LYS A 230 -36.69 16.21 -20.95
C LYS A 230 -37.70 15.13 -20.62
N LEU A 231 -38.97 15.52 -20.41
CA LEU A 231 -40.06 14.57 -20.18
C LEU A 231 -40.23 13.62 -21.36
N LEU A 232 -40.30 14.13 -22.57
CA LEU A 232 -40.44 13.33 -23.80
C LEU A 232 -39.21 12.40 -24.02
N LYS A 233 -38.02 12.86 -23.71
CA LYS A 233 -36.79 12.02 -23.78
C LYS A 233 -36.88 10.84 -22.81
N ASN A 234 -37.31 11.07 -21.57
CA ASN A 234 -37.45 10.03 -20.56
C ASN A 234 -38.54 8.99 -20.92
N TYR A 235 -39.67 9.47 -21.46
CA TYR A 235 -40.73 8.57 -21.93
C TYR A 235 -40.28 7.73 -23.13
N LYS A 236 -39.56 8.32 -24.07
CA LYS A 236 -38.97 7.59 -25.21
C LYS A 236 -38.02 6.49 -24.72
N ALA A 237 -37.20 6.77 -23.68
CA ALA A 237 -36.29 5.79 -23.11
C ALA A 237 -37.05 4.59 -22.50
N VAL A 238 -38.20 4.80 -21.84
CA VAL A 238 -39.02 3.68 -21.33
C VAL A 238 -39.69 2.90 -22.45
N LEU A 239 -40.20 3.57 -23.48
CA LEU A 239 -40.83 2.93 -24.63
C LEU A 239 -39.84 2.11 -25.46
N SER A 240 -38.53 2.46 -25.43
CA SER A 240 -37.48 1.70 -26.11
C SER A 240 -37.03 0.43 -25.35
N LEU A 241 -37.39 0.27 -24.06
CA LEU A 241 -36.97 -0.90 -23.26
C LEU A 241 -37.27 -2.25 -23.93
N PRO A 242 -38.46 -2.52 -24.48
CA PRO A 242 -38.71 -3.80 -25.15
C PRO A 242 -37.71 -4.10 -26.28
N LEU A 243 -37.36 -3.08 -27.07
CA LEU A 243 -36.41 -3.23 -28.18
C LEU A 243 -34.99 -3.49 -27.65
N ILE A 244 -34.60 -2.84 -26.55
CA ILE A 244 -33.31 -3.06 -25.87
C ILE A 244 -33.23 -4.50 -25.33
N TYR A 245 -34.29 -4.99 -24.68
CA TYR A 245 -34.31 -6.35 -24.14
C TYR A 245 -34.35 -7.44 -25.24
N LEU A 246 -34.90 -7.13 -26.40
CA LEU A 246 -34.91 -8.01 -27.55
C LEU A 246 -33.62 -7.91 -28.40
N GLY A 247 -32.70 -7.00 -28.05
CA GLY A 247 -31.40 -6.84 -28.73
C GLY A 247 -31.47 -6.11 -30.08
N PHE A 248 -32.54 -5.33 -30.35
CA PHE A 248 -32.66 -4.55 -31.59
C PHE A 248 -31.97 -3.19 -31.52
N ILE A 249 -31.64 -2.68 -30.30
CA ILE A 249 -30.92 -1.46 -30.05
C ILE A 249 -30.10 -1.60 -28.76
#